data_8f86fabaf9dda97a91f71af3634973bb
#
_entry.id   8f86fabaf9dda97a91f71af3634973bb
#
_cell.length_a   1.000
_cell.length_b   1.000
_cell.length_c   1.000
_cell.angle_alpha   90.00
_cell.angle_beta   90.00
_cell.angle_gamma   90.00
#
_symmetry.space_group_name_H-M   'P 1'
#
loop_
_entity.id
_entity.type
_entity.pdbx_description
1 polymer ?
#
loop_
_entity_poly.entity_id
_entity_poly.type
_entity_poly.pdbx_seq_one_letter_code
_entity_poly.pdbx_strand_id
1 'polypeptide(L)'
;YAKNQNDAETITGGNYDDSKGHFIEPTTIVTDDPYFKTMKEEIFGPVLTIYLYDPQKWNETIQLVDSTSDYGLTGCILANDKEIIIKATKELRHSAGNFYINDKPTGAVVGQQPFGGSRASGTNDKAGSELNLLRWVSVRTIKENFDPPKDYRYPFLKIN
;
A
#
# COMPACT_ATOMS: atom_id res chain seq x y z
N TYR A 1 24.94 -6.33 -6.84
CA TYR A 1 24.94 -6.12 -5.38
C TYR A 1 24.65 -7.43 -4.66
N ALA A 2 23.44 -8.01 -4.76
CA ALA A 2 23.01 -9.18 -3.98
C ALA A 2 23.97 -10.38 -4.07
N LYS A 3 24.50 -10.70 -5.25
CA LYS A 3 25.44 -11.81 -5.47
C LYS A 3 26.75 -11.72 -4.64
N ASN A 4 27.05 -10.53 -4.13
CA ASN A 4 28.29 -10.27 -3.38
C ASN A 4 28.06 -10.10 -1.88
N GLN A 5 26.86 -10.43 -1.39
CA GLN A 5 26.50 -10.32 0.02
C GLN A 5 26.49 -11.71 0.67
N ASN A 6 26.90 -11.79 1.94
CA ASN A 6 26.94 -13.06 2.69
C ASN A 6 25.59 -13.41 3.33
N ASP A 7 24.71 -12.44 3.45
CA ASP A 7 23.37 -12.51 4.07
C ASP A 7 22.23 -12.67 3.06
N ALA A 8 22.58 -12.95 1.80
CA ALA A 8 21.62 -13.16 0.73
C ALA A 8 22.10 -14.18 -0.30
N GLU A 9 21.16 -14.98 -0.80
CA GLU A 9 21.38 -15.96 -1.86
C GLU A 9 20.50 -15.65 -3.06
N THR A 10 21.09 -15.62 -4.26
CA THR A 10 20.35 -15.54 -5.52
C THR A 10 19.94 -16.95 -5.96
N ILE A 11 18.66 -17.29 -5.79
CA ILE A 11 18.14 -18.64 -6.09
C ILE A 11 18.01 -18.86 -7.60
N THR A 12 17.61 -17.82 -8.33
CA THR A 12 17.45 -17.89 -9.79
C THR A 12 17.66 -16.52 -10.41
N GLY A 13 18.02 -16.49 -11.69
CA GLY A 13 18.23 -15.26 -12.44
C GLY A 13 19.52 -14.53 -12.06
N GLY A 14 19.45 -13.20 -12.08
CA GLY A 14 20.56 -12.33 -11.73
C GLY A 14 21.55 -12.04 -12.86
N ASN A 15 21.16 -12.37 -14.11
CA ASN A 15 21.89 -11.96 -15.29
C ASN A 15 21.17 -10.77 -15.95
N TYR A 16 21.92 -10.04 -16.76
CA TYR A 16 21.39 -8.91 -17.52
C TYR A 16 22.14 -8.80 -18.84
N ASP A 17 21.48 -8.17 -19.81
CA ASP A 17 22.06 -7.86 -21.12
C ASP A 17 21.73 -6.41 -21.48
N ASP A 18 22.75 -5.60 -21.63
CA ASP A 18 22.67 -4.19 -22.02
C ASP A 18 23.19 -3.92 -23.46
N SER A 19 23.49 -4.99 -24.21
CA SER A 19 24.07 -4.88 -25.57
C SER A 19 23.06 -4.31 -26.59
N LYS A 20 21.77 -4.53 -26.39
CA LYS A 20 20.69 -4.06 -27.27
C LYS A 20 19.56 -3.33 -26.57
N GLY A 21 19.61 -3.26 -25.24
CA GLY A 21 18.60 -2.68 -24.37
C GLY A 21 18.87 -3.05 -22.93
N HIS A 22 17.98 -2.68 -22.00
CA HIS A 22 18.15 -2.99 -20.59
C HIS A 22 17.32 -4.23 -20.22
N PHE A 23 17.87 -5.42 -20.46
CA PHE A 23 17.21 -6.69 -20.16
C PHE A 23 17.76 -7.27 -18.85
N ILE A 24 16.84 -7.56 -17.93
CA ILE A 24 17.13 -8.17 -16.64
C ILE A 24 16.30 -9.44 -16.52
N GLU A 25 16.95 -10.54 -16.20
CA GLU A 25 16.26 -11.82 -15.95
C GLU A 25 15.36 -11.70 -14.70
N PRO A 26 14.19 -12.33 -14.67
CA PRO A 26 13.44 -12.55 -13.45
C PRO A 26 14.33 -13.17 -12.39
N THR A 27 14.52 -12.47 -11.28
CA THR A 27 15.51 -12.79 -10.26
C THR A 27 14.83 -13.00 -8.92
N THR A 28 15.16 -14.09 -8.24
CA THR A 28 14.71 -14.38 -6.88
C THR A 28 15.90 -14.39 -5.93
N ILE A 29 15.79 -13.62 -4.86
CA ILE A 29 16.78 -13.50 -3.80
C ILE A 29 16.12 -13.97 -2.49
N VAL A 30 16.82 -14.77 -1.71
CA VAL A 30 16.46 -15.08 -0.31
C VAL A 30 17.47 -14.41 0.59
N THR A 31 17.01 -13.80 1.66
CA THR A 31 17.86 -13.10 2.63
C THR A 31 17.43 -13.38 4.07
N ASP A 32 18.41 -13.38 4.96
CA ASP A 32 18.20 -13.46 6.42
C ASP A 32 18.10 -12.06 7.04
N ASP A 33 18.40 -10.99 6.28
CA ASP A 33 18.25 -9.60 6.72
C ASP A 33 16.93 -9.01 6.22
N PRO A 34 15.95 -8.74 7.12
CA PRO A 34 14.69 -8.11 6.73
C PRO A 34 14.84 -6.67 6.22
N TYR A 35 16.00 -6.05 6.47
CA TYR A 35 16.34 -4.71 5.99
C TYR A 35 17.28 -4.72 4.80
N PHE A 36 17.47 -5.88 4.18
CA PHE A 36 18.28 -6.01 2.99
C PHE A 36 17.91 -4.97 1.94
N LYS A 37 18.88 -4.47 1.20
CA LYS A 37 18.69 -3.34 0.27
C LYS A 37 17.50 -3.52 -0.66
N THR A 38 17.33 -4.73 -1.24
CA THR A 38 16.23 -5.01 -2.17
C THR A 38 14.87 -5.25 -1.49
N MET A 39 14.83 -5.34 -0.14
CA MET A 39 13.60 -5.29 0.64
C MET A 39 13.13 -3.86 0.89
N LYS A 40 14.04 -2.90 1.00
CA LYS A 40 13.77 -1.52 1.39
C LYS A 40 13.62 -0.57 0.22
N GLU A 41 14.47 -0.73 -0.80
CA GLU A 41 14.53 0.17 -1.94
C GLU A 41 13.61 -0.32 -3.06
N GLU A 42 12.95 0.62 -3.69
CA GLU A 42 12.18 0.34 -4.90
C GLU A 42 13.12 0.12 -6.09
N ILE A 43 13.22 -1.12 -6.59
CA ILE A 43 14.09 -1.47 -7.72
C ILE A 43 13.39 -1.18 -9.06
N PHE A 44 12.11 -1.33 -9.12
CA PHE A 44 11.24 -1.17 -10.27
C PHE A 44 11.60 -2.10 -11.45
N GLY A 45 11.91 -3.36 -11.10
CA GLY A 45 12.36 -4.40 -12.04
C GLY A 45 11.90 -5.80 -11.61
N PRO A 46 12.19 -6.83 -12.41
CA PRO A 46 11.73 -8.20 -12.17
C PRO A 46 12.57 -8.89 -11.07
N VAL A 47 12.62 -8.31 -9.89
CA VAL A 47 13.38 -8.80 -8.73
C VAL A 47 12.43 -9.06 -7.57
N LEU A 48 12.40 -10.31 -7.10
CA LEU A 48 11.68 -10.74 -5.92
C LEU A 48 12.66 -11.03 -4.80
N THR A 49 12.50 -10.38 -3.66
CA THR A 49 13.28 -10.69 -2.45
C THR A 49 12.38 -11.36 -1.42
N ILE A 50 12.84 -12.45 -0.85
CA ILE A 50 12.13 -13.29 0.12
C ILE A 50 12.89 -13.23 1.44
N TYR A 51 12.18 -12.93 2.52
CA TYR A 51 12.65 -13.06 3.89
C TYR A 51 11.87 -14.17 4.59
N LEU A 52 12.56 -15.13 5.18
CA LEU A 52 11.95 -16.23 5.92
C LEU A 52 11.88 -15.86 7.41
N TYR A 53 10.68 -15.80 7.95
CA TYR A 53 10.47 -15.46 9.34
C TYR A 53 10.10 -16.68 10.20
N ASP A 54 10.40 -16.62 11.49
CA ASP A 54 9.99 -17.59 12.48
C ASP A 54 8.47 -17.46 12.76
N PRO A 55 7.65 -18.50 12.55
CA PRO A 55 6.21 -18.45 12.81
C PRO A 55 5.86 -18.02 14.25
N GLN A 56 6.72 -18.27 15.23
CA GLN A 56 6.52 -17.85 16.61
C GLN A 56 6.67 -16.33 16.80
N LYS A 57 7.32 -15.65 15.83
CA LYS A 57 7.53 -14.19 15.81
C LYS A 57 6.54 -13.45 14.91
N TRP A 58 5.37 -14.01 14.72
CA TRP A 58 4.33 -13.42 13.85
C TRP A 58 4.04 -11.95 14.15
N ASN A 59 3.91 -11.58 15.43
CA ASN A 59 3.59 -10.20 15.81
C ASN A 59 4.71 -9.22 15.47
N GLU A 60 5.95 -9.61 15.68
CA GLU A 60 7.14 -8.85 15.34
C GLU A 60 7.28 -8.73 13.83
N THR A 61 6.97 -9.82 13.11
CA THR A 61 6.99 -9.85 11.64
C THR A 61 5.96 -8.88 11.04
N ILE A 62 4.75 -8.79 11.59
CA ILE A 62 3.75 -7.81 11.14
C ILE A 62 4.26 -6.37 11.32
N GLN A 63 4.89 -6.05 12.45
CA GLN A 63 5.47 -4.74 12.68
C GLN A 63 6.64 -4.46 11.72
N LEU A 64 7.44 -5.48 11.45
CA LEU A 64 8.52 -5.41 10.48
C LEU A 64 7.99 -5.09 9.08
N VAL A 65 6.96 -5.81 8.61
CA VAL A 65 6.30 -5.55 7.32
C VAL A 65 5.80 -4.10 7.23
N ASP A 66 5.23 -3.56 8.32
CA ASP A 66 4.76 -2.17 8.35
C ASP A 66 5.90 -1.14 8.25
N SER A 67 7.08 -1.47 8.77
CA SER A 67 8.18 -0.51 8.97
C SER A 67 9.36 -0.66 7.99
N THR A 68 9.44 -1.74 7.22
CA THR A 68 10.61 -2.03 6.37
C THR A 68 10.79 -1.02 5.24
N SER A 69 9.70 -0.51 4.67
CA SER A 69 9.73 0.42 3.54
C SER A 69 8.87 1.65 3.81
N ASP A 70 9.29 2.78 3.25
CA ASP A 70 8.51 4.02 3.26
C ASP A 70 7.33 3.99 2.27
N TYR A 71 7.28 3.01 1.38
CA TYR A 71 6.23 2.85 0.39
C TYR A 71 5.01 2.11 0.97
N GLY A 72 3.83 2.45 0.45
CA GLY A 72 2.56 1.85 0.87
C GLY A 72 1.58 1.72 -0.30
N LEU A 73 2.01 1.13 -1.42
CA LEU A 73 1.20 1.04 -2.62
C LEU A 73 0.27 -0.17 -2.57
N THR A 74 0.83 -1.37 -2.59
CA THR A 74 0.07 -2.63 -2.58
C THR A 74 0.63 -3.59 -1.56
N GLY A 75 -0.24 -4.43 -1.00
CA GLY A 75 0.13 -5.50 -0.11
C GLY A 75 -0.85 -6.66 -0.20
N CYS A 76 -0.40 -7.85 0.19
CA CYS A 76 -1.24 -9.04 0.20
C CYS A 76 -0.95 -9.89 1.43
N ILE A 77 -1.99 -10.53 1.95
CA ILE A 77 -1.86 -11.62 2.92
C ILE A 77 -2.48 -12.89 2.34
N LEU A 78 -1.76 -13.99 2.47
CA LEU A 78 -2.23 -15.33 2.13
C LEU A 78 -2.35 -16.14 3.42
N ALA A 79 -3.58 -16.44 3.83
CA ALA A 79 -3.86 -17.21 5.04
C ALA A 79 -5.22 -17.88 4.96
N ASN A 80 -5.37 -19.05 5.64
CA ASN A 80 -6.65 -19.73 5.80
C ASN A 80 -7.34 -19.37 7.13
N ASP A 81 -6.56 -18.93 8.11
CA ASP A 81 -7.06 -18.57 9.43
C ASP A 81 -7.65 -17.15 9.41
N LYS A 82 -8.94 -17.06 9.76
CA LYS A 82 -9.67 -15.76 9.77
C LYS A 82 -9.16 -14.81 10.84
N GLU A 83 -8.69 -15.28 11.98
CA GLU A 83 -8.17 -14.43 13.04
C GLU A 83 -6.85 -13.78 12.62
N ILE A 84 -5.99 -14.55 11.93
CA ILE A 84 -4.76 -14.05 11.33
C ILE A 84 -5.06 -12.97 10.28
N ILE A 85 -6.05 -13.21 9.40
CA ILE A 85 -6.47 -12.25 8.37
C ILE A 85 -6.97 -10.96 9.02
N ILE A 86 -7.86 -11.06 10.02
CA ILE A 86 -8.40 -9.90 10.73
C ILE A 86 -7.29 -9.10 11.40
N LYS A 87 -6.40 -9.78 12.12
CA LYS A 87 -5.28 -9.16 12.80
C LYS A 87 -4.34 -8.46 11.81
N ALA A 88 -3.90 -9.15 10.76
CA ALA A 88 -3.03 -8.57 9.75
C ALA A 88 -3.67 -7.35 9.07
N THR A 89 -4.94 -7.45 8.69
CA THR A 89 -5.68 -6.33 8.07
C THR A 89 -5.74 -5.11 9.00
N LYS A 90 -5.91 -5.33 10.30
CA LYS A 90 -5.92 -4.25 11.29
C LYS A 90 -4.55 -3.60 11.48
N GLU A 91 -3.52 -4.43 11.67
CA GLU A 91 -2.16 -3.95 11.95
C GLU A 91 -1.52 -3.28 10.72
N LEU A 92 -1.76 -3.83 9.52
CA LEU A 92 -1.20 -3.35 8.26
C LEU A 92 -2.09 -2.33 7.52
N ARG A 93 -3.09 -1.75 8.18
CA ARG A 93 -4.06 -0.81 7.54
C ARG A 93 -3.42 0.41 6.86
N HIS A 94 -2.20 0.77 7.23
CA HIS A 94 -1.45 1.90 6.65
C HIS A 94 -0.27 1.47 5.78
N SER A 95 -0.03 0.16 5.65
CA SER A 95 1.10 -0.39 4.89
C SER A 95 0.82 -0.50 3.40
N ALA A 96 -0.44 -0.46 2.99
CA ALA A 96 -0.84 -0.55 1.59
C ALA A 96 -2.13 0.21 1.31
N GLY A 97 -2.16 0.98 0.24
CA GLY A 97 -3.37 1.62 -0.25
C GLY A 97 -4.34 0.61 -0.88
N ASN A 98 -3.80 -0.40 -1.58
CA ASN A 98 -4.55 -1.55 -2.04
C ASN A 98 -4.08 -2.80 -1.29
N PHE A 99 -4.93 -3.34 -0.45
CA PHE A 99 -4.65 -4.51 0.37
C PHE A 99 -5.49 -5.70 -0.10
N TYR A 100 -4.82 -6.80 -0.41
CA TYR A 100 -5.43 -8.01 -0.96
C TYR A 100 -5.39 -9.16 0.04
N ILE A 101 -6.41 -9.99 0.03
CA ILE A 101 -6.52 -11.19 0.88
C ILE A 101 -6.70 -12.39 -0.02
N ASN A 102 -5.76 -13.33 0.03
CA ASN A 102 -5.76 -14.57 -0.77
C ASN A 102 -5.91 -14.32 -2.27
N ASP A 103 -5.31 -13.22 -2.75
CA ASP A 103 -5.31 -12.82 -4.15
C ASP A 103 -3.91 -12.33 -4.54
N LYS A 104 -3.68 -12.07 -5.82
CA LYS A 104 -2.42 -11.49 -6.28
C LYS A 104 -2.21 -10.09 -5.67
N PRO A 105 -0.97 -9.74 -5.32
CA PRO A 105 -0.69 -8.53 -4.54
C PRO A 105 -0.78 -7.22 -5.33
N THR A 106 -1.16 -7.24 -6.60
CA THR A 106 -1.17 -6.06 -7.49
C THR A 106 -2.04 -6.31 -8.71
N GLY A 107 -2.09 -5.34 -9.64
CA GLY A 107 -2.83 -5.44 -10.89
C GLY A 107 -4.30 -5.07 -10.70
N ALA A 108 -4.56 -3.93 -10.06
CA ALA A 108 -5.89 -3.37 -9.91
C ALA A 108 -6.56 -3.15 -11.28
N VAL A 109 -7.84 -3.50 -11.36
CA VAL A 109 -8.65 -3.35 -12.56
C VAL A 109 -9.60 -2.19 -12.36
N VAL A 110 -9.63 -1.25 -13.30
CA VAL A 110 -10.53 -0.09 -13.29
C VAL A 110 -11.99 -0.55 -13.16
N GLY A 111 -12.73 0.07 -12.25
CA GLY A 111 -14.11 -0.28 -11.94
C GLY A 111 -14.28 -1.44 -10.94
N GLN A 112 -13.20 -2.14 -10.59
CA GLN A 112 -13.21 -3.19 -9.56
C GLN A 112 -12.45 -2.77 -8.30
N GLN A 113 -11.21 -2.29 -8.48
CA GLN A 113 -10.38 -1.81 -7.39
C GLN A 113 -9.85 -0.42 -7.72
N PRO A 114 -10.36 0.63 -7.11
CA PRO A 114 -9.73 1.95 -7.19
C PRO A 114 -8.29 1.88 -6.68
N PHE A 115 -7.36 2.45 -7.44
CA PHE A 115 -5.94 2.27 -7.20
C PHE A 115 -5.29 3.51 -6.62
N GLY A 116 -4.50 3.32 -5.59
CA GLY A 116 -3.71 4.39 -4.98
C GLY A 116 -2.95 3.89 -3.77
N GLY A 117 -1.78 4.50 -3.53
CA GLY A 117 -0.93 4.21 -2.40
C GLY A 117 -0.80 5.38 -1.45
N SER A 118 -0.44 5.06 -0.22
CA SER A 118 -0.12 6.01 0.85
C SER A 118 1.38 6.10 1.09
N ARG A 119 1.80 6.89 2.07
CA ARG A 119 3.20 7.14 2.42
C ARG A 119 3.95 7.70 1.20
N ALA A 120 5.17 7.23 0.92
CA ALA A 120 5.95 7.64 -0.24
C ALA A 120 5.35 7.20 -1.60
N SER A 121 4.34 6.33 -1.60
CA SER A 121 3.67 5.86 -2.83
C SER A 121 2.60 6.82 -3.36
N GLY A 122 2.27 7.89 -2.66
CA GLY A 122 1.38 8.92 -3.17
C GLY A 122 0.29 9.39 -2.20
N THR A 123 -0.72 10.05 -2.76
CA THR A 123 -1.80 10.70 -2.00
C THR A 123 -3.01 9.81 -1.76
N ASN A 124 -2.98 8.58 -2.26
CA ASN A 124 -4.05 7.59 -2.13
C ASN A 124 -5.42 8.05 -2.69
N ASP A 125 -5.41 8.80 -3.77
CA ASP A 125 -6.63 9.41 -4.35
C ASP A 125 -7.55 8.43 -5.07
N LYS A 126 -7.23 7.15 -5.07
CA LYS A 126 -8.09 6.09 -5.63
C LYS A 126 -8.46 6.30 -7.10
N ALA A 127 -7.43 6.33 -7.95
CA ALA A 127 -7.60 6.39 -9.40
C ALA A 127 -8.54 5.29 -9.91
N GLY A 128 -9.43 5.63 -10.84
CA GLY A 128 -10.49 4.75 -11.31
C GLY A 128 -11.76 4.76 -10.44
N SER A 129 -11.90 5.75 -9.56
CA SER A 129 -13.12 5.99 -8.78
C SER A 129 -13.53 7.47 -8.79
N GLU A 130 -14.76 7.74 -8.39
CA GLU A 130 -15.26 9.11 -8.20
C GLU A 130 -14.49 9.90 -7.15
N LEU A 131 -13.86 9.21 -6.17
CA LEU A 131 -13.05 9.85 -5.13
C LEU A 131 -11.88 10.63 -5.73
N ASN A 132 -11.30 10.13 -6.82
CA ASN A 132 -10.22 10.82 -7.52
C ASN A 132 -10.69 12.16 -8.11
N LEU A 133 -11.94 12.24 -8.56
CA LEU A 133 -12.49 13.45 -9.19
C LEU A 133 -12.58 14.62 -8.21
N LEU A 134 -12.72 14.35 -6.90
CA LEU A 134 -12.76 15.40 -5.87
C LEU A 134 -11.49 16.24 -5.83
N ARG A 135 -10.37 15.73 -6.34
CA ARG A 135 -9.11 16.48 -6.47
C ARG A 135 -9.14 17.58 -7.53
N TRP A 136 -10.06 17.44 -8.50
CA TRP A 136 -10.13 18.28 -9.69
C TRP A 136 -11.26 19.28 -9.66
N VAL A 137 -12.08 19.27 -8.59
CA VAL A 137 -13.24 20.13 -8.45
C VAL A 137 -13.17 20.96 -7.17
N SER A 138 -13.76 22.14 -7.23
CA SER A 138 -14.02 22.96 -6.05
C SER A 138 -15.51 22.89 -5.71
N VAL A 139 -15.82 22.30 -4.57
CA VAL A 139 -17.21 22.12 -4.13
C VAL A 139 -17.77 23.44 -3.63
N ARG A 140 -18.95 23.83 -4.14
CA ARG A 140 -19.69 25.00 -3.70
C ARG A 140 -21.06 24.61 -3.17
N THR A 141 -21.38 25.04 -1.98
CA THR A 141 -22.70 24.87 -1.40
C THR A 141 -23.48 26.19 -1.52
N ILE A 142 -24.69 26.12 -2.04
CA ILE A 142 -25.62 27.27 -2.11
C ILE A 142 -26.83 26.91 -1.25
N LYS A 143 -27.15 27.79 -0.31
CA LYS A 143 -28.38 27.73 0.47
C LYS A 143 -29.19 28.98 0.17
N GLU A 144 -30.38 28.79 -0.33
CA GLU A 144 -31.35 29.87 -0.53
C GLU A 144 -32.50 29.72 0.47
N ASN A 145 -32.93 30.82 1.08
CA ASN A 145 -34.06 30.83 1.98
C ASN A 145 -35.12 31.80 1.44
N PHE A 146 -36.28 31.28 1.01
CA PHE A 146 -37.38 32.06 0.44
C PHE A 146 -38.12 32.87 1.49
N ASP A 147 -38.03 32.52 2.78
CA ASP A 147 -38.51 33.33 3.91
C ASP A 147 -37.33 33.63 4.85
N PRO A 148 -36.59 34.70 4.59
CA PRO A 148 -35.42 35.05 5.39
C PRO A 148 -35.76 35.22 6.86
N PRO A 149 -34.92 34.70 7.78
CA PRO A 149 -35.15 34.80 9.20
C PRO A 149 -35.17 36.28 9.64
N LYS A 150 -36.20 36.67 10.40
CA LYS A 150 -36.35 38.03 10.94
C LYS A 150 -35.81 38.16 12.37
N ASP A 151 -35.46 37.07 13.00
CA ASP A 151 -34.93 37.01 14.36
C ASP A 151 -33.54 36.35 14.32
N TYR A 152 -32.54 37.05 14.84
CA TYR A 152 -31.15 36.57 14.88
C TYR A 152 -30.91 35.50 15.94
N ARG A 153 -31.83 35.35 16.88
CA ARG A 153 -31.71 34.41 17.99
C ARG A 153 -32.01 32.98 17.52
N TYR A 154 -31.24 32.06 17.99
CA TYR A 154 -31.58 30.65 17.88
C TYR A 154 -32.85 30.29 18.70
N PRO A 155 -33.63 29.27 18.32
CA PRO A 155 -34.87 28.91 19.02
C PRO A 155 -34.71 28.71 20.52
N PHE A 156 -33.60 28.18 20.99
CA PHE A 156 -33.32 27.95 22.42
C PHE A 156 -32.99 29.24 23.20
N LEU A 157 -32.74 30.35 22.53
CA LEU A 157 -32.54 31.66 23.15
C LEU A 157 -33.86 32.48 23.26
N LYS A 158 -34.95 31.98 22.69
CA LYS A 158 -36.27 32.61 22.87
C LYS A 158 -36.81 32.20 24.23
N ILE A 159 -36.55 33.01 25.24
CA ILE A 159 -37.21 32.91 26.55
C ILE A 159 -38.65 33.38 26.35
N ASN A 160 -39.63 32.51 26.63
CA ASN A 160 -41.04 32.87 26.70
C ASN A 160 -41.29 33.82 27.85
#